data_ed584c4ae7b89b1f5c4aec042b9cd225
#
_entry.id   ed584c4ae7b89b1f5c4aec042b9cd225
#
_cell.length_a   1.000
_cell.length_b   1.000
_cell.length_c   1.000
_cell.angle_alpha   90.00
_cell.angle_beta   90.00
_cell.angle_gamma   90.00
#
_symmetry.space_group_name_H-M   'P 1'
#
loop_
_entity.id
_entity.type
_entity.pdbx_description
1 polymer ?
#
loop_
_entity_poly.entity_id
_entity_poly.type
_entity_poly.pdbx_seq_one_letter_code
_entity_poly.pdbx_strand_id
1 'polypeptide(L)'
;MALQVRLLLEQGAVHIHPSIWTRYEFISKVLPDPATSYSRNNLKQLVTGAFRDNDPQLISELFVKTMMWGSGTTNGRGPRYTNKALSDGKLVATLIKVREFLMKSDIPAAYDLHRRIPGVGPSFHTKLLWVIGSDIENLDPRPLILDELVWKGLKLMGWSSIQAAKTLNRGRRYGAYLDQCSLLATQHSCSPEDIEYSLFLMGKNS
;
A
#
# COMPACT_ATOMS: atom_id res chain seq x y z
N MET A 1 -1.56 25.85 1.95
CA MET A 1 -2.25 25.58 0.66
C MET A 1 -3.50 24.76 0.95
N ALA A 2 -4.67 25.14 0.38
CA ALA A 2 -5.91 24.40 0.61
C ALA A 2 -5.93 23.08 -0.19
N LEU A 3 -6.47 22.00 0.39
CA LEU A 3 -6.66 20.73 -0.29
C LEU A 3 -7.83 20.86 -1.27
N GLN A 4 -7.60 20.53 -2.54
CA GLN A 4 -8.65 20.36 -3.52
C GLN A 4 -8.99 18.87 -3.60
N VAL A 5 -10.19 18.49 -3.16
CA VAL A 5 -10.60 17.08 -3.19
C VAL A 5 -10.84 16.61 -4.62
N ARG A 6 -10.31 15.42 -4.92
CA ARG A 6 -10.49 14.67 -6.15
C ARG A 6 -10.95 13.25 -5.83
N LEU A 7 -11.89 12.75 -6.60
CA LEU A 7 -12.42 11.41 -6.37
C LEU A 7 -11.43 10.34 -6.85
N LEU A 8 -11.25 9.30 -6.05
CA LEU A 8 -10.35 8.18 -6.37
C LEU A 8 -10.76 7.45 -7.66
N LEU A 9 -12.04 7.46 -8.01
CA LEU A 9 -12.56 6.88 -9.26
C LEU A 9 -11.88 7.43 -10.53
N GLU A 10 -11.25 8.61 -10.45
CA GLU A 10 -10.48 9.21 -11.54
C GLU A 10 -9.11 8.53 -11.75
N GLN A 11 -8.67 7.67 -10.80
CA GLN A 11 -7.40 6.97 -10.92
C GLN A 11 -7.51 5.77 -11.87
N GLY A 12 -6.90 5.89 -13.05
CA GLY A 12 -6.82 4.81 -14.04
C GLY A 12 -5.89 3.67 -13.63
N ALA A 13 -5.85 2.63 -14.47
CA ALA A 13 -4.91 1.53 -14.31
C ALA A 13 -3.45 2.00 -14.53
N VAL A 14 -2.52 1.38 -13.80
CA VAL A 14 -1.08 1.62 -13.94
C VAL A 14 -0.51 0.62 -14.95
N HIS A 15 0.12 1.12 -16.00
CA HIS A 15 0.79 0.29 -17.00
C HIS A 15 2.09 -0.30 -16.47
N ILE A 16 2.36 -1.53 -16.85
CA ILE A 16 3.51 -2.32 -16.44
C ILE A 16 4.27 -2.78 -17.68
N HIS A 17 5.57 -3.02 -17.52
CA HIS A 17 6.41 -3.69 -18.51
C HIS A 17 6.74 -5.11 -18.03
N PRO A 18 5.92 -6.14 -18.37
CA PRO A 18 6.03 -7.50 -17.83
C PRO A 18 7.43 -8.11 -18.00
N SER A 19 8.04 -7.92 -19.15
CA SER A 19 9.37 -8.47 -19.46
C SER A 19 10.50 -8.00 -18.56
N ILE A 20 10.35 -6.86 -17.87
CA ILE A 20 11.33 -6.37 -16.90
C ILE A 20 11.23 -7.18 -15.60
N TRP A 21 10.03 -7.58 -15.21
CA TRP A 21 9.76 -8.31 -13.98
C TRP A 21 10.05 -9.80 -14.11
N THR A 22 9.64 -10.43 -15.21
CA THR A 22 9.82 -11.87 -15.45
C THR A 22 11.27 -12.30 -15.68
N ARG A 23 12.21 -11.37 -15.82
CA ARG A 23 13.66 -11.64 -15.79
C ARG A 23 14.16 -12.15 -14.43
N TYR A 24 13.40 -11.93 -13.38
CA TYR A 24 13.76 -12.31 -12.02
C TYR A 24 13.16 -13.65 -11.66
N GLU A 25 13.99 -14.60 -11.26
CA GLU A 25 13.66 -16.01 -11.07
C GLU A 25 12.44 -16.25 -10.17
N PHE A 26 12.44 -15.65 -8.97
CA PHE A 26 11.33 -15.86 -8.02
C PHE A 26 10.03 -15.18 -8.49
N ILE A 27 10.12 -14.06 -9.18
CA ILE A 27 8.96 -13.39 -9.76
C ILE A 27 8.35 -14.24 -10.88
N SER A 28 9.19 -14.75 -11.81
CA SER A 28 8.69 -15.58 -12.92
C SER A 28 8.11 -16.91 -12.45
N LYS A 29 8.61 -17.48 -11.35
CA LYS A 29 8.02 -18.68 -10.74
C LYS A 29 6.64 -18.42 -10.15
N VAL A 30 6.44 -17.27 -9.51
CA VAL A 30 5.17 -16.88 -8.86
C VAL A 30 4.16 -16.38 -9.90
N LEU A 31 4.61 -15.56 -10.85
CA LEU A 31 3.77 -14.90 -11.83
C LEU A 31 4.45 -14.92 -13.22
N PRO A 32 4.36 -16.04 -13.96
CA PRO A 32 5.07 -16.21 -15.23
C PRO A 32 4.53 -15.30 -16.34
N ASP A 33 3.24 -14.99 -16.30
CA ASP A 33 2.55 -14.17 -17.31
C ASP A 33 1.77 -13.00 -16.63
N PRO A 34 2.47 -11.93 -16.20
CA PRO A 34 1.81 -10.77 -15.60
C PRO A 34 1.05 -9.95 -16.65
N ALA A 35 -0.08 -9.39 -16.24
CA ALA A 35 -0.83 -8.45 -17.06
C ALA A 35 0.00 -7.17 -17.35
N THR A 36 -0.35 -6.48 -18.43
CA THR A 36 0.29 -5.21 -18.83
C THR A 36 -0.17 -4.00 -18.02
N SER A 37 -1.20 -4.17 -17.19
CA SER A 37 -1.68 -3.10 -16.30
C SER A 37 -2.41 -3.68 -15.09
N TYR A 38 -2.39 -2.91 -13.99
CA TYR A 38 -3.16 -3.21 -12.77
C TYR A 38 -3.85 -1.94 -12.27
N SER A 39 -5.07 -2.09 -11.76
CA SER A 39 -5.82 -1.04 -11.05
C SER A 39 -5.99 -1.39 -9.56
N ARG A 40 -6.41 -0.43 -8.76
CA ARG A 40 -6.77 -0.67 -7.36
C ARG A 40 -7.85 -1.76 -7.24
N ASN A 41 -8.87 -1.73 -8.12
CA ASN A 41 -9.94 -2.71 -8.10
C ASN A 41 -9.44 -4.13 -8.42
N ASN A 42 -8.54 -4.28 -9.39
CA ASN A 42 -7.94 -5.59 -9.68
C ASN A 42 -7.22 -6.16 -8.45
N LEU A 43 -6.47 -5.33 -7.70
CA LEU A 43 -5.79 -5.78 -6.50
C LEU A 43 -6.76 -6.15 -5.38
N LYS A 44 -7.79 -5.33 -5.13
CA LYS A 44 -8.81 -5.61 -4.10
C LYS A 44 -9.51 -6.95 -4.36
N GLN A 45 -9.85 -7.28 -5.60
CA GLN A 45 -10.52 -8.54 -5.97
C GLN A 45 -9.70 -9.80 -5.67
N LEU A 46 -8.37 -9.69 -5.59
CA LEU A 46 -7.49 -10.83 -5.34
C LEU A 46 -7.37 -11.20 -3.86
N VAL A 47 -7.68 -10.27 -2.96
CA VAL A 47 -7.39 -10.40 -1.51
C VAL A 47 -8.16 -11.54 -0.88
N THR A 48 -9.48 -11.59 -1.10
CA THR A 48 -10.35 -12.61 -0.51
C THR A 48 -9.89 -14.02 -0.89
N GLY A 49 -9.56 -14.25 -2.17
CA GLY A 49 -9.04 -15.53 -2.63
C GLY A 49 -7.70 -15.90 -2.01
N ALA A 50 -6.78 -14.92 -1.91
CA ALA A 50 -5.44 -15.14 -1.37
C ALA A 50 -5.45 -15.52 0.13
N PHE A 51 -6.32 -14.91 0.91
CA PHE A 51 -6.34 -15.10 2.37
C PHE A 51 -7.45 -16.00 2.90
N ARG A 52 -8.35 -16.52 2.05
CA ARG A 52 -9.40 -17.45 2.49
C ARG A 52 -8.79 -18.68 3.18
N ASP A 53 -7.84 -19.31 2.51
CA ASP A 53 -7.17 -20.53 2.97
C ASP A 53 -5.68 -20.29 3.25
N ASN A 54 -5.26 -19.02 3.30
CA ASN A 54 -3.87 -18.61 3.42
C ASN A 54 -2.97 -19.28 2.36
N ASP A 55 -3.44 -19.34 1.11
CA ASP A 55 -2.72 -19.98 0.01
C ASP A 55 -1.40 -19.23 -0.29
N PRO A 56 -0.23 -19.89 -0.09
CA PRO A 56 1.06 -19.24 -0.27
C PRO A 56 1.32 -18.73 -1.69
N GLN A 57 0.78 -19.43 -2.71
CA GLN A 57 0.93 -19.03 -4.10
C GLN A 57 0.12 -17.76 -4.37
N LEU A 58 -1.16 -17.73 -3.99
CA LEU A 58 -2.03 -16.57 -4.20
C LEU A 58 -1.59 -15.34 -3.40
N ILE A 59 -1.09 -15.53 -2.17
CA ILE A 59 -0.50 -14.44 -1.36
C ILE A 59 0.75 -13.88 -2.04
N SER A 60 1.61 -14.75 -2.57
CA SER A 60 2.81 -14.31 -3.30
C SER A 60 2.47 -13.59 -4.60
N GLU A 61 1.45 -14.04 -5.33
CA GLU A 61 0.96 -13.35 -6.52
C GLU A 61 0.38 -11.96 -6.18
N LEU A 62 -0.44 -11.87 -5.14
CA LEU A 62 -0.98 -10.59 -4.65
C LEU A 62 0.15 -9.62 -4.31
N PHE A 63 1.19 -10.10 -3.62
CA PHE A 63 2.38 -9.32 -3.31
C PHE A 63 3.06 -8.81 -4.58
N VAL A 64 3.37 -9.69 -5.55
CA VAL A 64 4.03 -9.31 -6.81
C VAL A 64 3.21 -8.28 -7.57
N LYS A 65 1.90 -8.51 -7.73
CA LYS A 65 0.98 -7.60 -8.44
C LYS A 65 0.91 -6.23 -7.74
N THR A 66 0.89 -6.20 -6.40
CA THR A 66 0.92 -4.95 -5.62
C THR A 66 2.23 -4.18 -5.81
N MET A 67 3.37 -4.90 -5.83
CA MET A 67 4.68 -4.30 -6.08
C MET A 67 4.79 -3.75 -7.50
N MET A 68 4.30 -4.48 -8.51
CA MET A 68 4.22 -4.04 -9.90
C MET A 68 3.40 -2.75 -10.02
N TRP A 69 2.16 -2.76 -9.52
CA TRP A 69 1.28 -1.60 -9.53
C TRP A 69 1.93 -0.39 -8.82
N GLY A 70 2.52 -0.61 -7.66
CA GLY A 70 3.14 0.45 -6.87
C GLY A 70 4.43 1.02 -7.48
N SER A 71 5.09 0.31 -8.38
CA SER A 71 6.30 0.76 -9.07
C SER A 71 6.01 1.60 -10.31
N GLY A 72 4.82 1.52 -10.87
CA GLY A 72 4.44 2.22 -12.09
C GLY A 72 5.28 1.80 -13.31
N THR A 73 5.29 2.66 -14.32
CA THR A 73 6.03 2.43 -15.57
C THR A 73 7.55 2.50 -15.44
N THR A 74 8.05 3.23 -14.43
CA THR A 74 9.49 3.41 -14.22
C THR A 74 10.17 2.16 -13.70
N ASN A 75 9.42 1.21 -13.15
CA ASN A 75 9.86 -0.04 -12.51
C ASN A 75 11.00 0.13 -11.46
N GLY A 76 11.92 1.04 -11.67
CA GLY A 76 12.99 1.41 -10.75
C GLY A 76 13.69 0.21 -10.09
N ARG A 77 13.71 0.19 -8.76
CA ARG A 77 14.24 -0.93 -7.96
C ARG A 77 13.19 -1.98 -7.61
N GLY A 78 11.93 -1.79 -8.03
CA GLY A 78 10.79 -2.64 -7.70
C GLY A 78 11.04 -4.12 -7.99
N PRO A 79 11.41 -4.53 -9.21
CA PRO A 79 11.62 -5.93 -9.56
C PRO A 79 12.68 -6.61 -8.69
N ARG A 80 13.84 -5.94 -8.49
CA ARG A 80 14.93 -6.46 -7.66
C ARG A 80 14.51 -6.67 -6.20
N TYR A 81 13.79 -5.71 -5.62
CA TYR A 81 13.36 -5.79 -4.22
C TYR A 81 12.23 -6.81 -4.04
N THR A 82 11.32 -6.92 -4.99
CA THR A 82 10.29 -7.94 -4.99
C THR A 82 10.89 -9.34 -5.04
N ASN A 83 11.86 -9.57 -5.95
CA ASN A 83 12.57 -10.85 -6.04
C ASN A 83 13.30 -11.20 -4.74
N LYS A 84 13.95 -10.21 -4.11
CA LYS A 84 14.63 -10.38 -2.81
C LYS A 84 13.63 -10.75 -1.70
N ALA A 85 12.46 -10.14 -1.66
CA ALA A 85 11.43 -10.46 -0.67
C ALA A 85 10.89 -11.88 -0.85
N LEU A 86 10.67 -12.31 -2.10
CA LEU A 86 10.23 -13.68 -2.41
C LEU A 86 11.27 -14.74 -2.03
N SER A 87 12.56 -14.46 -2.23
CA SER A 87 13.64 -15.40 -1.90
C SER A 87 13.89 -15.59 -0.41
N ASP A 88 13.38 -14.70 0.46
CA ASP A 88 13.62 -14.76 1.91
C ASP A 88 12.84 -15.89 2.62
N GLY A 89 11.84 -16.49 1.98
CA GLY A 89 11.02 -17.57 2.55
C GLY A 89 10.09 -17.17 3.70
N LYS A 90 10.17 -15.94 4.22
CA LYS A 90 9.36 -15.43 5.33
C LYS A 90 8.21 -14.53 4.89
N LEU A 91 8.15 -14.20 3.59
CA LEU A 91 7.20 -13.23 3.05
C LEU A 91 5.75 -13.61 3.38
N VAL A 92 5.33 -14.81 3.01
CA VAL A 92 3.95 -15.28 3.17
C VAL A 92 3.53 -15.24 4.64
N ALA A 93 4.34 -15.84 5.52
CA ALA A 93 4.06 -15.83 6.97
C ALA A 93 4.00 -14.40 7.53
N THR A 94 4.81 -13.48 7.01
CA THR A 94 4.78 -12.07 7.42
C THR A 94 3.49 -11.39 6.95
N LEU A 95 3.04 -11.64 5.71
CA LEU A 95 1.81 -11.04 5.18
C LEU A 95 0.54 -11.59 5.87
N ILE A 96 0.54 -12.89 6.22
CA ILE A 96 -0.52 -13.48 7.06
C ILE A 96 -0.56 -12.74 8.40
N LYS A 97 0.59 -12.54 9.03
CA LYS A 97 0.67 -11.82 10.30
C LYS A 97 0.26 -10.35 10.20
N VAL A 98 0.54 -9.69 9.08
CA VAL A 98 0.00 -8.35 8.78
C VAL A 98 -1.52 -8.37 8.84
N ARG A 99 -2.15 -9.33 8.15
CA ARG A 99 -3.61 -9.47 8.15
C ARG A 99 -4.17 -9.73 9.55
N GLU A 100 -3.53 -10.59 10.34
CA GLU A 100 -3.94 -10.87 11.73
C GLU A 100 -3.96 -9.60 12.60
N PHE A 101 -2.95 -8.72 12.47
CA PHE A 101 -2.94 -7.43 13.17
C PHE A 101 -4.03 -6.49 12.66
N LEU A 102 -4.24 -6.44 11.33
CA LEU A 102 -5.31 -5.62 10.75
C LEU A 102 -6.70 -6.08 11.22
N MET A 103 -6.96 -7.40 11.31
CA MET A 103 -8.21 -7.95 11.85
C MET A 103 -8.44 -7.58 13.32
N LYS A 104 -7.38 -7.24 14.06
CA LYS A 104 -7.44 -6.74 15.44
C LYS A 104 -7.43 -5.21 15.51
N SER A 105 -7.47 -4.51 14.39
CA SER A 105 -7.29 -3.05 14.27
C SER A 105 -5.97 -2.54 14.88
N ASP A 106 -4.96 -3.42 15.03
CA ASP A 106 -3.62 -3.03 15.52
C ASP A 106 -2.76 -2.52 14.34
N ILE A 107 -3.13 -1.34 13.86
CA ILE A 107 -2.45 -0.69 12.72
C ILE A 107 -0.95 -0.43 12.99
N PRO A 108 -0.54 0.04 14.18
CA PRO A 108 0.89 0.23 14.46
C PRO A 108 1.70 -1.06 14.36
N ALA A 109 1.20 -2.18 14.90
CA ALA A 109 1.88 -3.46 14.81
C ALA A 109 1.94 -3.99 13.37
N ALA A 110 0.83 -3.89 12.62
CA ALA A 110 0.79 -4.24 11.21
C ALA A 110 1.82 -3.43 10.41
N TYR A 111 1.90 -2.11 10.65
CA TYR A 111 2.86 -1.23 9.99
C TYR A 111 4.32 -1.62 10.29
N ASP A 112 4.66 -1.93 11.53
CA ASP A 112 6.04 -2.22 11.94
C ASP A 112 6.60 -3.52 11.34
N LEU A 113 5.73 -4.40 10.80
CA LEU A 113 6.15 -5.63 10.12
C LEU A 113 6.91 -5.40 8.81
N HIS A 114 6.88 -4.18 8.22
CA HIS A 114 7.64 -3.88 7.00
C HIS A 114 9.15 -4.20 7.15
N ARG A 115 9.69 -4.08 8.35
CA ARG A 115 11.09 -4.37 8.66
C ARG A 115 11.45 -5.85 8.49
N ARG A 116 10.46 -6.75 8.43
CA ARG A 116 10.63 -8.18 8.25
C ARG A 116 10.59 -8.61 6.79
N ILE A 117 10.26 -7.70 5.86
CA ILE A 117 10.19 -7.98 4.44
C ILE A 117 11.37 -7.31 3.74
N PRO A 118 12.42 -8.07 3.34
CA PRO A 118 13.61 -7.50 2.73
C PRO A 118 13.30 -6.70 1.47
N GLY A 119 13.79 -5.47 1.38
CA GLY A 119 13.61 -4.61 0.21
C GLY A 119 12.26 -3.88 0.14
N VAL A 120 11.33 -4.16 1.05
CA VAL A 120 10.04 -3.44 1.12
C VAL A 120 10.17 -2.28 2.09
N GLY A 121 10.23 -1.07 1.53
CA GLY A 121 10.22 0.17 2.32
C GLY A 121 8.81 0.58 2.75
N PRO A 122 8.70 1.60 3.64
CA PRO A 122 7.42 2.05 4.20
C PRO A 122 6.35 2.35 3.14
N SER A 123 6.71 3.02 2.05
CA SER A 123 5.76 3.37 0.97
C SER A 123 5.11 2.14 0.32
N PHE A 124 5.90 1.09 0.04
CA PHE A 124 5.35 -0.16 -0.50
C PHE A 124 4.59 -0.95 0.55
N HIS A 125 5.04 -0.90 1.80
CA HIS A 125 4.34 -1.59 2.87
C HIS A 125 2.95 -1.01 3.11
N THR A 126 2.78 0.32 3.06
CA THR A 126 1.44 0.92 3.18
C THR A 126 0.52 0.54 2.01
N LYS A 127 1.06 0.29 0.80
CA LYS A 127 0.29 -0.29 -0.30
C LYS A 127 -0.18 -1.72 0.01
N LEU A 128 0.68 -2.52 0.64
CA LEU A 128 0.31 -3.86 1.10
C LEU A 128 -0.73 -3.81 2.22
N LEU A 129 -0.59 -2.92 3.20
CA LEU A 129 -1.59 -2.72 4.26
C LEU A 129 -2.94 -2.34 3.67
N TRP A 130 -2.94 -1.38 2.73
CA TRP A 130 -4.14 -0.92 2.05
C TRP A 130 -4.84 -2.07 1.31
N VAL A 131 -4.12 -2.86 0.50
CA VAL A 131 -4.73 -3.96 -0.26
C VAL A 131 -5.19 -5.08 0.67
N ILE A 132 -4.36 -5.53 1.63
CA ILE A 132 -4.70 -6.60 2.57
C ILE A 132 -5.89 -6.23 3.46
N GLY A 133 -6.00 -4.95 3.84
CA GLY A 133 -7.12 -4.45 4.65
C GLY A 133 -8.41 -4.23 3.87
N SER A 134 -8.39 -4.32 2.53
CA SER A 134 -9.54 -3.90 1.71
C SER A 134 -10.79 -4.79 1.83
N ASP A 135 -10.64 -6.07 2.20
CA ASP A 135 -11.72 -7.03 2.39
C ASP A 135 -12.02 -7.34 3.86
N ILE A 136 -11.34 -6.68 4.80
CA ILE A 136 -11.63 -6.83 6.22
C ILE A 136 -12.83 -5.97 6.58
N GLU A 137 -13.93 -6.63 6.96
CA GLU A 137 -15.13 -5.94 7.44
C GLU A 137 -14.84 -5.20 8.75
N ASN A 138 -15.47 -4.05 8.93
CA ASN A 138 -15.39 -3.23 10.15
C ASN A 138 -13.96 -2.80 10.56
N LEU A 139 -12.99 -2.86 9.65
CA LEU A 139 -11.66 -2.32 9.91
C LEU A 139 -11.72 -0.78 9.92
N ASP A 140 -11.48 -0.19 11.09
CA ASP A 140 -11.45 1.25 11.29
C ASP A 140 -10.28 1.64 12.23
N PRO A 141 -9.43 2.58 11.81
CA PRO A 141 -9.37 3.18 10.49
C PRO A 141 -8.87 2.20 9.42
N ARG A 142 -9.38 2.31 8.19
CA ARG A 142 -8.86 1.54 7.07
C ARG A 142 -7.47 2.02 6.68
N PRO A 143 -6.51 1.13 6.42
CA PRO A 143 -5.20 1.52 5.93
C PRO A 143 -5.28 2.29 4.61
N LEU A 144 -4.51 3.35 4.51
CA LEU A 144 -4.34 4.18 3.32
C LEU A 144 -2.89 4.17 2.87
N ILE A 145 -2.65 4.52 1.62
CA ILE A 145 -1.29 4.58 1.09
C ILE A 145 -0.60 5.86 1.60
N LEU A 146 0.63 5.69 2.09
CA LEU A 146 1.49 6.79 2.50
C LEU A 146 2.83 6.68 1.77
N ASP A 147 2.85 7.09 0.52
CA ASP A 147 4.06 7.18 -0.28
C ASP A 147 4.68 8.59 -0.25
N GLU A 148 5.75 8.76 -1.02
CA GLU A 148 6.49 10.03 -1.04
C GLU A 148 5.63 11.21 -1.52
N LEU A 149 4.75 10.99 -2.50
CA LEU A 149 3.88 12.05 -3.03
C LEU A 149 2.78 12.43 -2.05
N VAL A 150 2.13 11.45 -1.40
CA VAL A 150 1.17 11.70 -0.32
C VAL A 150 1.85 12.46 0.82
N TRP A 151 3.07 12.04 1.19
CA TRP A 151 3.84 12.73 2.22
C TRP A 151 4.19 14.18 1.84
N LYS A 152 4.51 14.42 0.57
CA LYS A 152 4.76 15.77 0.04
C LYS A 152 3.50 16.64 0.11
N GLY A 153 2.34 16.08 -0.25
CA GLY A 153 1.04 16.75 -0.12
C GLY A 153 0.73 17.17 1.32
N LEU A 154 0.93 16.27 2.28
CA LEU A 154 0.76 16.58 3.72
C LEU A 154 1.67 17.73 4.19
N LYS A 155 2.94 17.72 3.76
CA LYS A 155 3.87 18.81 4.09
C LYS A 155 3.42 20.15 3.54
N LEU A 156 2.89 20.19 2.31
CA LEU A 156 2.36 21.41 1.69
C LEU A 156 1.15 21.98 2.44
N MET A 157 0.40 21.11 3.13
CA MET A 157 -0.67 21.51 4.03
C MET A 157 -0.15 21.96 5.41
N GLY A 158 1.16 21.87 5.69
CA GLY A 158 1.74 22.17 6.99
C GLY A 158 1.57 21.07 8.04
N TRP A 159 1.11 19.86 7.63
CA TRP A 159 0.91 18.77 8.58
C TRP A 159 2.21 18.07 8.97
N SER A 160 2.35 17.76 10.25
CA SER A 160 3.51 17.04 10.81
C SER A 160 3.08 15.81 11.58
N SER A 161 3.49 14.64 11.11
CA SER A 161 3.18 13.37 11.78
C SER A 161 3.77 13.23 13.16
N ILE A 162 4.91 13.88 13.46
CA ILE A 162 5.54 13.88 14.78
C ILE A 162 4.71 14.68 15.75
N GLN A 163 4.24 15.87 15.34
CA GLN A 163 3.39 16.71 16.18
C GLN A 163 2.02 16.05 16.42
N ALA A 164 1.41 15.49 15.38
CA ALA A 164 0.12 14.81 15.48
C ALA A 164 0.18 13.58 16.39
N ALA A 165 1.17 12.70 16.21
CA ALA A 165 1.31 11.47 16.99
C ALA A 165 2.01 11.66 18.35
N LYS A 166 2.61 12.83 18.61
CA LYS A 166 3.43 13.12 19.80
C LYS A 166 4.48 12.05 20.10
N THR A 167 5.02 11.40 19.06
CA THR A 167 5.99 10.30 19.18
C THR A 167 6.84 10.15 17.94
N LEU A 168 8.03 9.55 18.09
CA LEU A 168 8.90 9.14 16.98
C LEU A 168 8.54 7.74 16.43
N ASN A 169 7.68 6.98 17.13
CA ASN A 169 7.26 5.65 16.66
C ASN A 169 6.53 5.75 15.30
N ARG A 170 7.06 5.06 14.30
CA ARG A 170 6.57 5.17 12.91
C ARG A 170 5.17 4.59 12.73
N GLY A 171 4.84 3.48 13.39
CA GLY A 171 3.51 2.87 13.32
C GLY A 171 2.45 3.79 13.92
N ARG A 172 2.72 4.42 15.08
CA ARG A 172 1.81 5.42 15.66
C ARG A 172 1.68 6.67 14.80
N ARG A 173 2.75 7.09 14.14
CA ARG A 173 2.72 8.22 13.19
C ARG A 173 1.90 7.88 11.94
N TYR A 174 1.92 6.62 11.52
CA TYR A 174 1.04 6.14 10.45
C TYR A 174 -0.42 6.15 10.90
N GLY A 175 -0.74 5.72 12.12
CA GLY A 175 -2.08 5.86 12.71
C GLY A 175 -2.58 7.31 12.69
N ALA A 176 -1.76 8.27 13.18
CA ALA A 176 -2.11 9.68 13.15
C ALA A 176 -2.34 10.25 11.72
N TYR A 177 -1.69 9.68 10.71
CA TYR A 177 -1.99 9.99 9.31
C TYR A 177 -3.39 9.50 8.90
N LEU A 178 -3.77 8.29 9.29
CA LEU A 178 -5.11 7.75 9.02
C LEU A 178 -6.20 8.61 9.70
N ASP A 179 -5.99 8.97 10.96
CA ASP A 179 -6.89 9.87 11.71
C ASP A 179 -7.04 11.23 11.00
N GLN A 180 -5.93 11.78 10.50
CA GLN A 180 -5.95 13.05 9.74
C GLN A 180 -6.76 12.92 8.45
N CYS A 181 -6.60 11.80 7.70
CA CYS A 181 -7.37 11.56 6.49
C CYS A 181 -8.87 11.41 6.82
N SER A 182 -9.21 10.71 7.88
CA SER A 182 -10.60 10.55 8.33
C SER A 182 -11.24 11.89 8.74
N LEU A 183 -10.49 12.74 9.46
CA LEU A 183 -10.93 14.09 9.81
C LEU A 183 -11.21 14.94 8.56
N LEU A 184 -10.27 14.96 7.62
CA LEU A 184 -10.44 15.71 6.36
C LEU A 184 -11.59 15.15 5.52
N ALA A 185 -11.76 13.83 5.49
CA ALA A 185 -12.86 13.19 4.77
C ALA A 185 -14.23 13.65 5.32
N THR A 186 -14.37 13.71 6.64
CA THR A 186 -15.58 14.25 7.29
C THR A 186 -15.81 15.72 6.94
N GLN A 187 -14.75 16.54 6.98
CA GLN A 187 -14.84 17.98 6.65
C GLN A 187 -15.23 18.25 5.20
N HIS A 188 -14.85 17.37 4.29
CA HIS A 188 -15.09 17.51 2.85
C HIS A 188 -16.24 16.62 2.33
N SER A 189 -16.92 15.86 3.21
CA SER A 189 -18.01 14.94 2.83
C SER A 189 -17.60 13.94 1.73
N CYS A 190 -16.41 13.34 1.87
CA CYS A 190 -15.85 12.36 0.94
C CYS A 190 -15.23 11.17 1.69
N SER A 191 -14.67 10.20 0.98
CA SER A 191 -13.99 9.07 1.62
C SER A 191 -12.54 9.41 2.02
N PRO A 192 -11.96 8.72 3.03
CA PRO A 192 -10.53 8.85 3.35
C PRO A 192 -9.61 8.48 2.17
N GLU A 193 -10.02 7.57 1.30
CA GLU A 193 -9.29 7.24 0.06
C GLU A 193 -9.27 8.41 -0.94
N ASP A 194 -10.34 9.22 -1.02
CA ASP A 194 -10.38 10.43 -1.84
C ASP A 194 -9.41 11.49 -1.31
N ILE A 195 -9.30 11.61 0.02
CA ILE A 195 -8.30 12.48 0.66
C ILE A 195 -6.88 12.02 0.33
N GLU A 196 -6.58 10.72 0.48
CA GLU A 196 -5.27 10.16 0.12
C GLU A 196 -4.92 10.48 -1.33
N TYR A 197 -5.85 10.23 -2.27
CA TYR A 197 -5.65 10.51 -3.68
C TYR A 197 -5.44 12.00 -3.97
N SER A 198 -6.19 12.87 -3.29
CA SER A 198 -6.03 14.32 -3.40
C SER A 198 -4.67 14.80 -2.91
N LEU A 199 -4.18 14.24 -1.79
CA LEU A 199 -2.83 14.50 -1.28
C LEU A 199 -1.74 14.01 -2.25
N PHE A 200 -1.93 12.83 -2.85
CA PHE A 200 -1.05 12.31 -3.87
C PHE A 200 -0.96 13.27 -5.07
N LEU A 201 -2.09 13.76 -5.60
CA LEU A 201 -2.12 14.70 -6.71
C LEU A 201 -1.47 16.04 -6.34
N MET A 202 -1.73 16.56 -5.13
CA MET A 202 -1.11 17.76 -4.60
C MET A 202 0.42 17.62 -4.55
N GLY A 203 0.94 16.51 -4.10
CA GLY A 203 2.37 16.24 -4.05
C GLY A 203 2.98 16.01 -5.45
N LYS A 204 2.22 15.47 -6.39
CA LYS A 204 2.66 15.24 -7.77
C LYS A 204 2.79 16.54 -8.56
N ASN A 205 1.89 17.49 -8.33
CA ASN A 205 1.78 18.75 -9.11
C ASN A 205 2.59 19.91 -8.49
N SER A 206 3.32 19.66 -7.43
CA SER A 206 4.20 20.62 -6.75
C SER A 206 5.68 20.24 -6.97
#